data_e5cc4f95e7da04072d050465e5a7c2d8
#
_entry.id   e5cc4f95e7da04072d050465e5a7c2d8
#
_cell.length_a   1.000
_cell.length_b   1.000
_cell.length_c   1.000
_cell.angle_alpha   90.00
_cell.angle_beta   90.00
_cell.angle_gamma   90.00
#
_symmetry.space_group_name_H-M   'P 1'
#
loop_
_entity.id
_entity.type
_entity.pdbx_description
1 polymer ?
#
loop_
_entity_poly.entity_id
_entity_poly.type
_entity_poly.pdbx_seq_one_letter_code
_entity_poly.pdbx_strand_id
1 'polypeptide(L)'
;MFQGSPHINLDAKGRLSVPSRYREALAQLCSGQMTFTRHPDGCALLYPRNVWETKRTELMALPYSARVFQRIVMGSAVDVDMDASGRLLVPAELRKACGLSKEIVLVGLGSHFELWDACLLYTSPSPRD
;
A
#
# COMPACT_ATOMS: atom_id res chain seq x y z
N MET A 1 -9.09 12.44 -5.27
CA MET A 1 -7.74 11.83 -5.29
C MET A 1 -7.15 11.80 -3.90
N PHE A 2 -6.22 10.90 -3.68
CA PHE A 2 -5.68 10.67 -2.34
C PHE A 2 -4.42 11.49 -2.12
N GLN A 3 -4.39 12.22 -1.01
CA GLN A 3 -3.23 13.03 -0.63
C GLN A 3 -3.14 13.09 0.89
N GLY A 4 -2.01 13.58 1.38
CA GLY A 4 -1.75 13.67 2.81
C GLY A 4 -1.04 12.44 3.33
N SER A 5 -0.65 12.49 4.60
CA SER A 5 0.16 11.46 5.24
C SER A 5 -0.32 11.20 6.66
N PRO A 6 -1.55 10.70 6.84
CA PRO A 6 -2.04 10.42 8.18
C PRO A 6 -1.27 9.28 8.83
N HIS A 7 -1.05 9.41 10.15
CA HIS A 7 -0.48 8.36 10.97
C HIS A 7 -1.60 7.44 11.43
N ILE A 8 -1.39 6.14 11.32
CA ILE A 8 -2.38 5.12 11.63
C ILE A 8 -1.70 4.02 12.43
N ASN A 9 -2.40 3.47 13.42
CA ASN A 9 -1.89 2.32 14.16
C ASN A 9 -2.47 1.04 13.58
N LEU A 10 -1.62 0.03 13.43
CA LEU A 10 -2.10 -1.32 13.15
C LEU A 10 -2.64 -1.91 14.44
N ASP A 11 -3.74 -2.65 14.36
CA ASP A 11 -4.27 -3.35 15.53
C ASP A 11 -3.47 -4.64 15.78
N ALA A 12 -3.84 -5.38 16.83
CA ALA A 12 -3.11 -6.59 17.21
C ALA A 12 -3.13 -7.67 16.13
N LYS A 13 -4.09 -7.63 15.22
CA LYS A 13 -4.21 -8.59 14.13
C LYS A 13 -3.54 -8.10 12.83
N GLY A 14 -2.97 -6.91 12.84
CA GLY A 14 -2.32 -6.33 11.69
C GLY A 14 -3.28 -5.63 10.73
N ARG A 15 -4.44 -5.19 11.21
CA ARG A 15 -5.40 -4.44 10.40
C ARG A 15 -5.19 -2.96 10.61
N LEU A 16 -5.33 -2.21 9.51
CA LEU A 16 -5.37 -0.75 9.57
C LEU A 16 -6.81 -0.28 9.38
N SER A 17 -7.17 0.82 10.05
CA SER A 17 -8.44 1.49 9.82
C SER A 17 -8.22 2.59 8.80
N VAL A 18 -8.90 2.49 7.66
CA VAL A 18 -8.79 3.51 6.62
C VAL A 18 -9.41 4.80 7.16
N PRO A 19 -8.71 5.94 7.08
CA PRO A 19 -9.28 7.22 7.50
C PRO A 19 -10.61 7.48 6.81
N SER A 20 -11.56 8.02 7.57
CA SER A 20 -12.92 8.24 7.08
C SER A 20 -12.97 9.07 5.80
N ARG A 21 -12.05 10.03 5.67
CA ARG A 21 -11.99 10.87 4.45
C ARG A 21 -11.69 10.09 3.18
N TYR A 22 -11.09 8.89 3.30
CA TYR A 22 -10.80 8.05 2.14
C TYR A 22 -11.81 6.92 1.95
N ARG A 23 -12.52 6.53 3.00
CA ARG A 23 -13.43 5.38 2.95
C ARG A 23 -14.52 5.52 1.91
N GLU A 24 -15.16 6.68 1.90
CA GLU A 24 -16.27 6.92 0.97
C GLU A 24 -15.78 6.90 -0.46
N ALA A 25 -14.66 7.55 -0.72
CA ALA A 25 -14.07 7.57 -2.05
C ALA A 25 -13.71 6.15 -2.51
N LEU A 26 -13.16 5.33 -1.64
CA LEU A 26 -12.81 3.95 -1.96
C LEU A 26 -14.05 3.08 -2.16
N ALA A 27 -15.11 3.32 -1.37
CA ALA A 27 -16.36 2.60 -1.56
C ALA A 27 -16.95 2.88 -2.94
N GLN A 28 -16.92 4.13 -3.38
CA GLN A 28 -17.44 4.52 -4.68
C GLN A 28 -16.54 4.08 -5.83
N LEU A 29 -15.23 4.19 -5.65
CA LEU A 29 -14.26 3.90 -6.71
C LEU A 29 -14.12 2.41 -6.98
N CYS A 30 -14.06 1.59 -5.95
CA CYS A 30 -13.72 0.17 -6.08
C CYS A 30 -14.47 -0.75 -5.12
N SER A 31 -15.53 -0.27 -4.50
CA SER A 31 -16.33 -1.05 -3.52
C SER A 31 -15.50 -1.62 -2.38
N GLY A 32 -14.45 -0.90 -2.00
CA GLY A 32 -13.56 -1.34 -0.94
C GLY A 32 -12.62 -2.48 -1.33
N GLN A 33 -12.57 -2.85 -2.60
CA GLN A 33 -11.67 -3.89 -3.09
C GLN A 33 -10.30 -3.29 -3.37
N MET A 34 -9.29 -3.78 -2.64
CA MET A 34 -7.96 -3.21 -2.66
C MET A 34 -6.92 -4.28 -3.01
N THR A 35 -5.72 -3.84 -3.34
CA THR A 35 -4.59 -4.72 -3.57
C THR A 35 -3.37 -4.15 -2.88
N PHE A 36 -2.74 -4.95 -2.03
CA PHE A 36 -1.45 -4.63 -1.43
C PHE A 36 -0.33 -5.22 -2.27
N THR A 37 0.77 -4.52 -2.33
CA THR A 37 2.03 -5.07 -2.81
C THR A 37 3.18 -4.33 -2.16
N ARG A 38 4.41 -4.58 -2.60
CA ARG A 38 5.55 -3.84 -2.07
C ARG A 38 6.36 -3.20 -3.18
N HIS A 39 7.10 -2.17 -2.80
CA HIS A 39 7.98 -1.43 -3.70
C HIS A 39 9.44 -1.71 -3.33
N PRO A 40 10.36 -1.74 -4.32
CA PRO A 40 11.79 -1.92 -4.02
C PRO A 40 12.38 -0.92 -3.04
N ASP A 41 11.76 0.26 -2.89
CA ASP A 41 12.19 1.27 -1.91
C ASP A 41 11.98 0.86 -0.46
N GLY A 42 11.25 -0.24 -0.23
CA GLY A 42 11.05 -0.76 1.11
C GLY A 42 9.70 -0.47 1.73
N CYS A 43 8.81 0.23 1.03
CA CYS A 43 7.45 0.48 1.52
C CYS A 43 6.46 -0.53 0.95
N ALA A 44 5.27 -0.58 1.55
CA ALA A 44 4.15 -1.28 0.97
C ALA A 44 3.37 -0.31 0.09
N LEU A 45 2.72 -0.85 -0.94
CA LEU A 45 1.83 -0.11 -1.83
C LEU A 45 0.41 -0.61 -1.61
N LEU A 46 -0.55 0.30 -1.66
CA LEU A 46 -1.96 -0.02 -1.53
C LEU A 46 -2.72 0.65 -2.67
N TYR A 47 -3.31 -0.17 -3.53
CA TYR A 47 -4.05 0.30 -4.69
C TYR A 47 -5.52 -0.03 -4.58
N PRO A 48 -6.42 0.87 -5.02
CA PRO A 48 -7.74 0.42 -5.43
C PRO A 48 -7.58 -0.66 -6.50
N ARG A 49 -8.37 -1.73 -6.45
CA ARG A 49 -8.13 -2.90 -7.32
C ARG A 49 -8.23 -2.57 -8.80
N ASN A 50 -9.15 -1.70 -9.18
CA ASN A 50 -9.26 -1.28 -10.57
C ASN A 50 -8.04 -0.50 -11.04
N VAL A 51 -7.44 0.32 -10.16
CA VAL A 51 -6.20 1.03 -10.46
C VAL A 51 -5.05 0.03 -10.55
N TRP A 52 -5.02 -0.96 -9.66
CA TRP A 52 -4.01 -2.03 -9.70
C TRP A 52 -4.05 -2.79 -11.02
N GLU A 53 -5.23 -3.09 -11.53
CA GLU A 53 -5.35 -3.82 -12.80
C GLU A 53 -4.71 -3.06 -13.95
N THR A 54 -4.89 -1.75 -14.00
CA THR A 54 -4.23 -0.90 -14.99
C THR A 54 -2.71 -0.91 -14.78
N LYS A 55 -2.27 -0.75 -13.54
CA LYS A 55 -0.85 -0.77 -13.20
C LYS A 55 -0.21 -2.11 -13.55
N ARG A 56 -0.90 -3.20 -13.27
CA ARG A 56 -0.42 -4.55 -13.61
C ARG A 56 -0.21 -4.70 -15.11
N THR A 57 -1.14 -4.20 -15.92
CA THR A 57 -1.01 -4.24 -17.37
C THR A 57 0.23 -3.47 -17.84
N GLU A 58 0.48 -2.28 -17.24
CA GLU A 58 1.68 -1.51 -17.55
C GLU A 58 2.95 -2.26 -17.17
N LEU A 59 2.94 -2.90 -16.01
CA LEU A 59 4.10 -3.67 -15.54
C LEU A 59 4.39 -4.86 -16.46
N MET A 60 3.34 -5.52 -16.94
CA MET A 60 3.50 -6.66 -17.85
C MET A 60 4.14 -6.26 -19.18
N ALA A 61 3.97 -5.01 -19.58
CA ALA A 61 4.50 -4.51 -20.84
C ALA A 61 5.95 -4.02 -20.75
N LEU A 62 6.53 -4.00 -19.56
CA LEU A 62 7.91 -3.53 -19.37
C LEU A 62 8.91 -4.49 -20.00
N PRO A 63 10.08 -3.98 -20.46
CA PRO A 63 11.11 -4.83 -21.04
C PRO A 63 11.76 -5.75 -20.01
N TYR A 64 12.47 -6.75 -20.50
CA TYR A 64 13.13 -7.74 -19.62
C TYR A 64 14.07 -7.09 -18.61
N SER A 65 14.68 -5.96 -18.98
CA SER A 65 15.57 -5.23 -18.07
C SER A 65 14.87 -4.79 -16.77
N ALA A 66 13.53 -4.73 -16.76
CA ALA A 66 12.75 -4.39 -15.56
C ALA A 66 12.27 -5.64 -14.81
N ARG A 67 12.83 -6.82 -15.09
CA ARG A 67 12.35 -8.08 -14.51
C ARG A 67 12.39 -8.11 -12.99
N VAL A 68 13.43 -7.55 -12.40
CA VAL A 68 13.53 -7.51 -10.93
C VAL A 68 12.40 -6.66 -10.34
N PHE A 69 12.14 -5.51 -10.93
CA PHE A 69 11.04 -4.64 -10.50
C PHE A 69 9.69 -5.34 -10.66
N GLN A 70 9.45 -5.96 -11.80
CA GLN A 70 8.22 -6.72 -12.05
C GLN A 70 8.02 -7.82 -11.01
N ARG A 71 9.10 -8.56 -10.71
CA ARG A 71 9.03 -9.68 -9.76
C ARG A 71 8.64 -9.21 -8.37
N ILE A 72 9.20 -8.09 -7.93
CA ILE A 72 8.90 -7.56 -6.62
C ILE A 72 7.47 -7.04 -6.56
N VAL A 73 7.08 -6.18 -7.50
CA VAL A 73 5.77 -5.52 -7.43
C VAL A 73 4.63 -6.47 -7.77
N MET A 74 4.76 -7.23 -8.84
CA MET A 74 3.70 -8.18 -9.21
C MET A 74 3.71 -9.43 -8.35
N GLY A 75 4.90 -9.91 -8.00
CA GLY A 75 5.04 -11.14 -7.22
C GLY A 75 4.61 -11.02 -5.77
N SER A 76 4.50 -9.80 -5.25
CA SER A 76 4.09 -9.56 -3.87
C SER A 76 2.62 -9.14 -3.75
N ALA A 77 1.89 -9.07 -4.86
CA ALA A 77 0.53 -8.53 -4.87
C ALA A 77 -0.46 -9.49 -4.20
N VAL A 78 -1.29 -8.95 -3.31
CA VAL A 78 -2.33 -9.70 -2.59
C VAL A 78 -3.60 -8.86 -2.58
N ASP A 79 -4.69 -9.43 -3.03
CA ASP A 79 -5.99 -8.78 -3.00
C ASP A 79 -6.59 -8.86 -1.60
N VAL A 80 -7.09 -7.74 -1.10
CA VAL A 80 -7.69 -7.64 0.23
C VAL A 80 -8.90 -6.73 0.14
N ASP A 81 -10.00 -7.15 0.75
CA ASP A 81 -11.22 -6.35 0.75
C ASP A 81 -11.38 -5.63 2.09
N MET A 82 -11.83 -4.37 2.03
CA MET A 82 -12.14 -3.60 3.22
C MET A 82 -13.35 -4.20 3.92
N ASP A 83 -13.28 -4.39 5.24
CA ASP A 83 -14.41 -4.92 5.99
C ASP A 83 -15.47 -3.83 6.23
N ALA A 84 -16.58 -4.23 6.85
CA ALA A 84 -17.70 -3.31 7.11
C ALA A 84 -17.32 -2.14 8.03
N SER A 85 -16.25 -2.31 8.81
CA SER A 85 -15.76 -1.25 9.73
C SER A 85 -14.70 -0.36 9.07
N GLY A 86 -14.42 -0.56 7.79
CA GLY A 86 -13.42 0.24 7.08
C GLY A 86 -12.00 -0.18 7.38
N ARG A 87 -11.77 -1.45 7.72
CA ARG A 87 -10.43 -1.96 8.06
C ARG A 87 -9.92 -2.86 6.94
N LEU A 88 -8.60 -2.83 6.75
CA LEU A 88 -7.89 -3.68 5.80
C LEU A 88 -6.85 -4.50 6.55
N LEU A 89 -6.85 -5.80 6.32
CA LEU A 89 -5.82 -6.68 6.88
C LEU A 89 -4.56 -6.56 6.03
N VAL A 90 -3.48 -6.08 6.62
CA VAL A 90 -2.18 -6.03 5.96
C VAL A 90 -1.56 -7.43 6.05
N PRO A 91 -1.23 -8.08 4.92
CA PRO A 91 -0.68 -9.43 4.97
C PRO A 91 0.58 -9.49 5.85
N ALA A 92 0.69 -10.57 6.64
CA ALA A 92 1.78 -10.71 7.60
C ALA A 92 3.16 -10.68 6.92
N GLU A 93 3.28 -11.33 5.76
CA GLU A 93 4.55 -11.33 5.02
C GLU A 93 4.91 -9.94 4.53
N LEU A 94 3.93 -9.15 4.13
CA LEU A 94 4.15 -7.79 3.68
C LEU A 94 4.59 -6.91 4.86
N ARG A 95 3.95 -7.07 6.01
CA ARG A 95 4.36 -6.34 7.22
C ARG A 95 5.82 -6.63 7.56
N LYS A 96 6.21 -7.88 7.47
CA LYS A 96 7.58 -8.32 7.74
C LYS A 96 8.55 -7.75 6.71
N ALA A 97 8.22 -7.89 5.44
CA ALA A 97 9.09 -7.44 4.35
C ALA A 97 9.31 -5.93 4.35
N CYS A 98 8.29 -5.16 4.74
CA CYS A 98 8.35 -3.69 4.76
C CYS A 98 8.65 -3.11 6.14
N GLY A 99 8.88 -3.97 7.14
CA GLY A 99 9.18 -3.53 8.50
C GLY A 99 8.06 -2.76 9.15
N LEU A 100 6.81 -3.03 8.79
CA LEU A 100 5.66 -2.33 9.35
C LEU A 100 5.37 -2.87 10.74
N SER A 101 5.48 -2.00 11.76
CA SER A 101 5.22 -2.38 13.14
C SER A 101 3.87 -1.82 13.58
N LYS A 102 3.84 -1.06 14.67
CA LYS A 102 2.57 -0.60 15.23
C LYS A 102 2.07 0.68 14.56
N GLU A 103 2.93 1.67 14.46
CA GLU A 103 2.55 2.96 13.87
C GLU A 103 3.06 3.06 12.45
N ILE A 104 2.16 3.37 11.52
CA ILE A 104 2.50 3.51 10.12
C ILE A 104 2.05 4.87 9.60
N VAL A 105 2.65 5.30 8.50
CA VAL A 105 2.23 6.50 7.79
C VAL A 105 1.62 6.06 6.46
N LEU A 106 0.40 6.50 6.21
CA LEU A 106 -0.31 6.22 4.96
C LEU A 106 -0.15 7.42 4.04
N VAL A 107 0.69 7.31 3.03
CA VAL A 107 1.00 8.42 2.14
C VAL A 107 0.12 8.34 0.90
N GLY A 108 -0.72 9.36 0.68
CA GLY A 108 -1.57 9.42 -0.51
C GLY A 108 -0.80 9.96 -1.70
N LEU A 109 -0.81 9.21 -2.80
CA LEU A 109 -0.11 9.56 -4.02
C LEU A 109 -1.05 9.72 -5.22
N GLY A 110 -2.22 10.26 -4.98
CA GLY A 110 -3.21 10.51 -6.04
C GLY A 110 -4.07 9.29 -6.31
N SER A 111 -3.57 8.32 -7.02
CA SER A 111 -4.33 7.12 -7.40
C SER A 111 -4.20 5.96 -6.42
N HIS A 112 -3.21 6.02 -5.52
CA HIS A 112 -2.90 4.93 -4.60
C HIS A 112 -2.16 5.46 -3.38
N PHE A 113 -1.72 4.55 -2.50
CA PHE A 113 -1.03 4.90 -1.27
C PHE A 113 0.27 4.13 -1.11
N GLU A 114 1.20 4.74 -0.36
CA GLU A 114 2.34 4.03 0.21
C GLU A 114 2.12 3.87 1.71
N LEU A 115 2.59 2.75 2.26
CA LEU A 115 2.60 2.52 3.70
C LEU A 115 4.05 2.42 4.16
N TRP A 116 4.41 3.29 5.10
CA TRP A 116 5.74 3.31 5.70
C TRP A 116 5.63 3.08 7.19
N ASP A 117 6.57 2.34 7.76
CA ASP A 117 6.67 2.32 9.21
C ASP A 117 7.09 3.71 9.68
N ALA A 118 6.41 4.25 10.70
CA ALA A 118 6.66 5.62 11.13
C ALA A 118 8.11 5.83 11.57
N CYS A 119 8.69 4.85 12.27
CA CYS A 119 10.08 4.93 12.69
C CYS A 119 11.02 4.91 11.50
N LEU A 120 10.79 4.01 10.56
CA LEU A 120 11.66 3.88 9.40
C LEU A 120 11.59 5.10 8.49
N LEU A 121 10.40 5.66 8.31
CA LEU A 121 10.23 6.84 7.47
C LEU A 121 11.03 8.04 7.99
N TYR A 122 11.03 8.24 9.31
CA TYR A 122 11.66 9.39 9.91
C TYR A 122 13.13 9.18 10.28
N THR A 123 13.60 7.92 10.35
CA THR A 123 14.99 7.63 10.71
C THR A 123 15.83 7.18 9.52
N SER A 124 15.20 6.76 8.43
CA SER A 124 15.91 6.36 7.23
C SER A 124 16.58 7.57 6.59
N PRO A 125 17.81 7.42 6.10
CA PRO A 125 18.43 8.50 5.34
C PRO A 125 17.59 8.80 4.09
N SER A 126 17.35 10.07 3.85
CA SER A 126 16.70 10.46 2.62
C SER A 126 17.68 10.31 1.46
N PRO A 127 17.24 9.83 0.30
CA PRO A 127 18.12 9.79 -0.87
C PRO A 127 18.69 11.15 -1.28
N ARG A 128 18.09 12.21 -0.80
CA ARG A 128 18.55 13.58 -1.13
C ARG A 128 19.55 14.12 -0.13
N ASP A 129 19.72 13.46 0.96
CA ASP A 129 20.63 13.93 2.04
C ASP A 129 22.07 13.55 1.78
#